data_56887fa01c8ad7d14808c210cd7e99c3
#
_entry.id   56887fa01c8ad7d14808c210cd7e99c3
#
_cell.length_a   1.000
_cell.length_b   1.000
_cell.length_c   1.000
_cell.angle_alpha   90.00
_cell.angle_beta   90.00
_cell.angle_gamma   90.00
#
_symmetry.space_group_name_H-M   'P 1'
#
loop_
_entity.id
_entity.type
_entity.pdbx_description
1 polymer ?
#
loop_
_entity_poly.entity_id
_entity_poly.type
_entity_poly.pdbx_seq_one_letter_code
_entity_poly.pdbx_strand_id
1 'polypeptide(L)'
;MNWATMQGIDTFRWVLTGGNRAIDEPLAFADTSGSPLGRTVLQRAYASGQSSSNFPDRSLPQASISSYTGLGSAFAGGDLTIKNYNMGFQVRFSGTSSSSSSSSSTSSLIDLNVSVEVCRDDTTGHPLEANCIAYTQTIGDVSKTVYKPVGLMQRYKDKMYFGAFGYLQLGTANATDGVNGSGTVNRSKDGGVLRAPIQTIDNEISETGAFKLDPYGLKDASRSIVDSGSINYLNKFGTASKAYKHFDPVSEMYAEVIKYFKNLKPTASYLPPAFPDPVIYDGFPVFTTWEDPA
;
A
#
# COMPACT_ATOMS: atom_id res chain seq x y z
N MET A 1 -4.67 17.70 6.92
CA MET A 1 -4.42 16.44 7.69
C MET A 1 -3.54 15.43 6.94
N ASN A 2 -3.61 15.35 5.61
CA ASN A 2 -2.83 14.35 4.82
C ASN A 2 -1.34 14.30 5.19
N TRP A 3 -0.67 15.45 5.32
CA TRP A 3 0.75 15.52 5.70
C TRP A 3 1.07 14.87 7.06
N ALA A 4 0.09 14.76 7.95
CA ALA A 4 0.26 14.17 9.29
C ALA A 4 -0.06 12.67 9.32
N THR A 5 -0.90 12.21 8.42
CA THR A 5 -1.43 10.83 8.42
C THR A 5 -0.88 9.95 7.31
N MET A 6 -0.35 10.55 6.22
CA MET A 6 0.23 9.84 5.08
C MET A 6 1.75 9.66 5.23
N GLN A 7 2.27 8.64 4.59
CA GLN A 7 3.70 8.38 4.39
C GLN A 7 4.10 8.77 2.96
N GLY A 8 5.39 8.95 2.70
CA GLY A 8 5.89 9.25 1.34
C GLY A 8 5.49 8.19 0.30
N ILE A 9 5.44 6.92 0.70
CA ILE A 9 5.01 5.82 -0.15
C ILE A 9 3.53 5.92 -0.56
N ASP A 10 2.66 6.51 0.26
CA ASP A 10 1.25 6.70 -0.09
C ASP A 10 1.11 7.66 -1.27
N THR A 11 1.88 8.75 -1.26
CA THR A 11 1.93 9.70 -2.39
C THR A 11 2.46 9.03 -3.67
N PHE A 12 3.50 8.21 -3.54
CA PHE A 12 4.06 7.46 -4.66
C PHE A 12 3.03 6.48 -5.26
N ARG A 13 2.33 5.72 -4.42
CA ARG A 13 1.24 4.82 -4.83
C ARG A 13 0.10 5.58 -5.50
N TRP A 14 -0.28 6.72 -4.92
CA TRP A 14 -1.33 7.56 -5.50
C TRP A 14 -0.97 8.07 -6.90
N VAL A 15 0.26 8.54 -7.09
CA VAL A 15 0.73 9.01 -8.39
C VAL A 15 0.79 7.88 -9.43
N LEU A 16 1.27 6.71 -9.06
CA LEU A 16 1.48 5.62 -10.02
C LEU A 16 0.22 4.80 -10.30
N THR A 17 -0.58 4.48 -9.29
CA THR A 17 -1.70 3.54 -9.40
C THR A 17 -3.07 4.13 -9.03
N GLY A 18 -3.12 5.36 -8.51
CA GLY A 18 -4.32 5.93 -7.89
C GLY A 18 -4.47 5.56 -6.42
N GLY A 19 -3.48 4.87 -5.82
CA GLY A 19 -3.41 4.55 -4.40
C GLY A 19 -3.75 3.10 -4.04
N ASN A 20 -3.39 2.73 -2.81
CA ASN A 20 -3.70 1.42 -2.26
C ASN A 20 -5.18 1.33 -1.86
N ARG A 21 -5.93 0.46 -2.53
CA ARG A 21 -7.38 0.30 -2.34
C ARG A 21 -7.66 -0.83 -1.35
N ALA A 22 -8.11 -0.49 -0.14
CA ALA A 22 -8.60 -1.45 0.85
C ALA A 22 -10.00 -1.98 0.51
N ILE A 23 -10.83 -1.13 -0.11
CA ILE A 23 -12.10 -1.50 -0.70
C ILE A 23 -12.07 -1.05 -2.15
N ASP A 24 -12.36 -1.93 -3.06
CA ASP A 24 -12.42 -1.67 -4.50
C ASP A 24 -13.57 -2.46 -5.12
N GLU A 25 -14.78 -1.95 -4.91
CA GLU A 25 -16.00 -2.61 -5.37
C GLU A 25 -16.14 -2.44 -6.89
N PRO A 26 -16.34 -3.53 -7.65
CA PRO A 26 -16.69 -3.43 -9.06
C PRO A 26 -18.06 -2.79 -9.22
N LEU A 27 -18.37 -2.30 -10.40
CA LEU A 27 -19.72 -1.89 -10.74
C LEU A 27 -20.65 -3.11 -10.69
N ALA A 28 -21.72 -3.02 -9.92
CA ALA A 28 -22.77 -4.05 -9.86
C ALA A 28 -24.12 -3.49 -10.31
N PHE A 29 -24.87 -4.25 -11.10
CA PHE A 29 -26.17 -3.87 -11.61
C PHE A 29 -27.32 -4.25 -10.67
N ALA A 30 -27.12 -5.24 -9.82
CA ALA A 30 -28.07 -5.65 -8.81
C ALA A 30 -27.49 -5.41 -7.42
N ASP A 31 -28.03 -4.43 -6.72
CA ASP A 31 -27.79 -4.26 -5.31
C ASP A 31 -29.12 -4.34 -4.56
N THR A 32 -29.24 -5.36 -3.72
CA THR A 32 -30.40 -5.54 -2.82
C THR A 32 -30.13 -4.95 -1.43
N SER A 33 -28.91 -4.45 -1.18
CA SER A 33 -28.46 -3.99 0.15
C SER A 33 -28.53 -2.48 0.34
N GLY A 34 -28.76 -1.69 -0.72
CA GLY A 34 -28.76 -0.24 -0.68
C GLY A 34 -27.38 0.39 -0.50
N SER A 35 -26.31 -0.41 -0.59
CA SER A 35 -24.93 0.10 -0.53
C SER A 35 -24.56 0.84 -1.81
N PRO A 36 -23.73 1.90 -1.74
CA PRO A 36 -23.25 2.57 -2.94
C PRO A 36 -22.40 1.60 -3.77
N LEU A 37 -22.85 1.37 -5.01
CA LEU A 37 -22.19 0.49 -5.95
C LEU A 37 -20.87 1.11 -6.42
N GLY A 38 -19.82 0.28 -6.46
CA GLY A 38 -18.54 0.71 -6.99
C GLY A 38 -17.66 1.56 -6.06
N ARG A 39 -17.93 1.54 -4.75
CA ARG A 39 -17.17 2.27 -3.74
C ARG A 39 -15.67 1.95 -3.80
N THR A 40 -14.85 2.98 -3.60
CA THR A 40 -13.40 2.85 -3.46
C THR A 40 -12.92 3.52 -2.18
N VAL A 41 -12.20 2.77 -1.35
CA VAL A 41 -11.59 3.28 -0.13
C VAL A 41 -10.09 3.08 -0.20
N LEU A 42 -9.35 4.17 -0.19
CA LEU A 42 -7.89 4.15 -0.08
C LEU A 42 -7.47 3.97 1.38
N GLN A 43 -6.39 3.25 1.58
CA GLN A 43 -5.78 3.04 2.88
C GLN A 43 -4.30 3.39 2.82
N ARG A 44 -3.79 4.01 3.88
CA ARG A 44 -2.36 4.31 4.00
C ARG A 44 -1.51 3.04 3.95
N ALA A 45 -0.24 3.19 3.64
CA ALA A 45 0.73 2.11 3.71
C ALA A 45 0.85 1.56 5.14
N TYR A 46 1.12 0.26 5.23
CA TYR A 46 1.41 -0.41 6.50
C TYR A 46 2.65 0.23 7.14
N ALA A 47 2.51 0.74 8.34
CA ALA A 47 3.64 1.23 9.12
C ALA A 47 4.32 0.05 9.81
N SER A 48 5.48 -0.37 9.30
CA SER A 48 6.35 -1.34 9.97
C SER A 48 7.07 -0.71 11.17
N GLY A 49 7.73 -1.52 11.99
CA GLY A 49 8.59 -1.03 13.07
C GLY A 49 9.62 0.00 12.59
N GLN A 50 10.19 -0.19 11.40
CA GLN A 50 11.11 0.76 10.77
C GLN A 50 10.45 2.09 10.48
N SER A 51 9.25 2.09 9.87
CA SER A 51 8.56 3.33 9.53
C SER A 51 7.91 4.00 10.74
N SER A 52 7.47 3.25 11.75
CA SER A 52 6.86 3.84 12.94
C SER A 52 7.86 4.58 13.83
N SER A 53 9.11 4.11 13.88
CA SER A 53 10.17 4.72 14.70
C SER A 53 10.89 5.89 14.01
N ASN A 54 10.93 5.90 12.68
CA ASN A 54 11.68 6.89 11.90
C ASN A 54 10.85 8.11 11.48
N PHE A 55 9.53 8.06 11.64
CA PHE A 55 8.68 9.21 11.34
C PHE A 55 8.46 10.06 12.60
N PRO A 56 8.87 11.33 12.58
CA PRO A 56 8.65 12.20 13.72
C PRO A 56 7.16 12.44 13.96
N ASP A 57 6.80 12.56 15.22
CA ASP A 57 5.48 12.99 15.61
C ASP A 57 5.14 14.33 14.96
N ARG A 58 3.89 14.56 14.66
CA ARG A 58 3.36 15.83 14.17
C ARG A 58 2.58 16.49 15.29
N SER A 59 2.71 17.80 15.42
CA SER A 59 1.94 18.59 16.39
C SER A 59 1.05 19.58 15.65
N LEU A 60 -0.17 19.69 16.12
CA LEU A 60 -1.15 20.66 15.65
C LEU A 60 -1.52 21.56 16.86
N PRO A 61 -1.27 22.87 16.78
CA PRO A 61 -1.62 23.80 17.85
C PRO A 61 -3.10 23.73 18.21
N GLN A 62 -3.42 23.85 19.49
CA GLN A 62 -4.79 23.79 20.01
C GLN A 62 -5.77 24.67 19.21
N ALA A 63 -5.38 25.91 18.93
CA ALA A 63 -6.21 26.87 18.17
C ALA A 63 -6.56 26.41 16.76
N SER A 64 -5.79 25.47 16.20
CA SER A 64 -5.98 24.97 14.85
C SER A 64 -6.72 23.63 14.79
N ILE A 65 -6.93 22.95 15.91
CA ILE A 65 -7.49 21.58 15.94
C ILE A 65 -8.85 21.55 15.25
N SER A 66 -9.76 22.43 15.64
CA SER A 66 -11.13 22.48 15.08
C SER A 66 -11.18 22.86 13.59
N SER A 67 -10.16 23.58 13.10
CA SER A 67 -10.08 23.96 11.67
C SER A 67 -9.65 22.81 10.77
N TYR A 68 -8.92 21.82 11.31
CA TYR A 68 -8.35 20.73 10.52
C TYR A 68 -8.89 19.35 10.88
N THR A 69 -9.61 19.23 11.98
CA THR A 69 -10.14 17.95 12.47
C THR A 69 -11.51 18.15 13.12
N GLY A 70 -12.31 17.09 13.16
CA GLY A 70 -13.52 17.04 13.98
C GLY A 70 -13.26 16.78 15.47
N LEU A 71 -12.00 16.82 15.91
CA LEU A 71 -11.58 16.37 17.24
C LEU A 71 -11.45 17.52 18.27
N GLY A 72 -11.84 18.76 17.91
CA GLY A 72 -11.62 19.95 18.75
C GLY A 72 -12.15 19.82 20.17
N SER A 73 -13.33 19.26 20.36
CA SER A 73 -13.92 19.06 21.69
C SER A 73 -13.22 17.98 22.51
N ALA A 74 -12.64 16.97 21.87
CA ALA A 74 -11.96 15.87 22.55
C ALA A 74 -10.55 16.26 23.04
N PHE A 75 -9.94 17.30 22.46
CA PHE A 75 -8.58 17.74 22.74
C PHE A 75 -8.49 19.22 23.14
N ALA A 76 -9.46 19.69 23.89
CA ALA A 76 -9.55 21.10 24.29
C ALA A 76 -8.45 21.60 25.25
N GLY A 77 -7.62 20.72 25.77
CA GLY A 77 -6.66 21.03 26.84
C GLY A 77 -5.23 21.31 26.41
N GLY A 78 -4.90 21.31 25.11
CA GLY A 78 -3.53 21.50 24.65
C GLY A 78 -3.34 21.14 23.17
N ASP A 79 -2.11 21.10 22.72
CA ASP A 79 -1.76 20.72 21.36
C ASP A 79 -2.11 19.25 21.07
N LEU A 80 -2.51 18.98 19.83
CA LEU A 80 -2.77 17.61 19.35
C LEU A 80 -1.50 17.02 18.77
N THR A 81 -1.00 15.96 19.39
CA THR A 81 0.09 15.15 18.85
C THR A 81 -0.48 14.02 17.99
N ILE A 82 0.05 13.87 16.80
CA ILE A 82 -0.33 12.84 15.82
C ILE A 82 0.91 12.00 15.51
N LYS A 83 0.81 10.70 15.76
CA LYS A 83 1.94 9.78 15.53
C LYS A 83 1.50 8.43 14.99
N ASN A 84 2.40 7.75 14.30
CA ASN A 84 2.22 6.35 13.99
C ASN A 84 2.09 5.55 15.30
N TYR A 85 1.08 4.72 15.39
CA TYR A 85 0.84 3.91 16.58
C TYR A 85 1.02 2.43 16.28
N ASN A 86 1.99 1.82 16.95
CA ASN A 86 2.41 0.45 16.69
C ASN A 86 2.76 0.21 15.21
N MET A 87 2.77 -1.05 14.80
CA MET A 87 2.79 -1.43 13.39
C MET A 87 1.36 -1.49 12.86
N GLY A 88 1.12 -1.08 11.64
CA GLY A 88 -0.19 -1.17 11.00
C GLY A 88 -0.63 0.10 10.27
N PHE A 89 -1.93 0.22 10.12
CA PHE A 89 -2.57 1.32 9.39
C PHE A 89 -3.06 2.44 10.30
N GLN A 90 -2.76 2.36 11.60
CA GLN A 90 -3.30 3.27 12.60
C GLN A 90 -2.39 4.47 12.82
N VAL A 91 -3.04 5.56 13.18
CA VAL A 91 -2.43 6.77 13.70
C VAL A 91 -3.07 7.09 15.04
N ARG A 92 -2.25 7.41 16.03
CA ARG A 92 -2.70 7.83 17.35
C ARG A 92 -2.75 9.33 17.44
N PHE A 93 -3.87 9.84 17.90
CA PHE A 93 -4.08 11.22 18.28
C PHE A 93 -4.05 11.31 19.81
N SER A 94 -3.16 12.14 20.34
CA SER A 94 -3.01 12.35 21.78
C SER A 94 -2.96 13.84 22.10
N GLY A 95 -3.72 14.28 23.10
CA GLY A 95 -3.63 15.63 23.61
C GLY A 95 -2.50 15.77 24.63
N THR A 96 -1.78 16.90 24.61
CA THR A 96 -0.86 17.28 25.66
C THR A 96 -1.60 18.11 26.68
N SER A 97 -1.82 17.59 27.91
CA SER A 97 -2.32 18.42 28.99
C SER A 97 -1.21 19.32 29.52
N SER A 98 -1.41 20.62 29.52
CA SER A 98 -0.47 21.61 30.04
C SER A 98 -0.49 21.76 31.56
N SER A 99 -0.91 20.73 32.32
CA SER A 99 -0.92 20.80 33.78
C SER A 99 0.35 20.23 34.39
N SER A 100 1.18 21.12 34.92
CA SER A 100 2.37 20.85 35.71
C SER A 100 2.09 20.37 37.14
N SER A 101 1.03 19.61 37.38
CA SER A 101 0.78 19.03 38.70
C SER A 101 0.57 17.52 38.58
N SER A 102 1.39 16.80 39.32
CA SER A 102 1.48 15.37 39.50
C SER A 102 0.17 14.74 39.96
N SER A 103 -0.74 14.45 39.06
CA SER A 103 -1.79 13.45 39.25
C SER A 103 -2.44 13.13 37.93
N SER A 104 -2.29 11.88 37.49
CA SER A 104 -2.96 11.15 36.39
C SER A 104 -3.90 11.99 35.50
N SER A 105 -3.34 12.83 34.64
CA SER A 105 -4.11 13.44 33.56
C SER A 105 -4.41 12.36 32.52
N THR A 106 -5.67 11.99 32.41
CA THR A 106 -6.19 11.15 31.32
C THR A 106 -6.03 11.94 30.03
N SER A 107 -4.88 11.79 29.38
CA SER A 107 -4.72 12.34 28.03
C SER A 107 -5.70 11.60 27.13
N SER A 108 -6.61 12.35 26.48
CA SER A 108 -7.50 11.76 25.48
C SER A 108 -6.67 11.10 24.39
N LEU A 109 -6.90 9.81 24.15
CA LEU A 109 -6.23 9.02 23.12
C LEU A 109 -7.27 8.50 22.15
N ILE A 110 -7.03 8.72 20.86
CA ILE A 110 -7.87 8.18 19.80
C ILE A 110 -6.98 7.51 18.78
N ASP A 111 -7.24 6.24 18.51
CA ASP A 111 -6.55 5.46 17.47
C ASP A 111 -7.49 5.29 16.28
N LEU A 112 -7.07 5.76 15.12
CA LEU A 112 -7.84 5.68 13.88
C LEU A 112 -7.07 4.94 12.81
N ASN A 113 -7.76 4.04 12.11
CA ASN A 113 -7.27 3.53 10.82
C ASN A 113 -7.36 4.66 9.78
N VAL A 114 -6.25 4.90 9.10
CA VAL A 114 -6.21 5.94 8.08
C VAL A 114 -6.68 5.37 6.76
N SER A 115 -7.93 5.61 6.47
CA SER A 115 -8.57 5.27 5.21
C SER A 115 -9.53 6.38 4.78
N VAL A 116 -9.72 6.54 3.47
CA VAL A 116 -10.58 7.57 2.89
C VAL A 116 -11.33 7.02 1.69
N GLU A 117 -12.64 7.25 1.66
CA GLU A 117 -13.45 7.00 0.47
C GLU A 117 -13.18 8.09 -0.56
N VAL A 118 -12.94 7.68 -1.80
CA VAL A 118 -12.58 8.56 -2.93
C VAL A 118 -13.43 8.28 -4.14
N CYS A 119 -13.46 9.22 -5.08
CA CYS A 119 -14.21 9.12 -6.33
C CYS A 119 -15.71 8.85 -6.09
N ARG A 120 -16.25 9.37 -5.03
CA ARG A 120 -17.66 9.25 -4.72
C ARG A 120 -18.47 10.24 -5.56
N ASP A 121 -19.32 9.72 -6.43
CA ASP A 121 -20.31 10.52 -7.14
C ASP A 121 -21.53 10.70 -6.23
N ASP A 122 -21.49 11.71 -5.39
CA ASP A 122 -22.63 12.06 -4.57
C ASP A 122 -23.32 13.33 -5.08
N THR A 123 -24.65 13.33 -4.96
CA THR A 123 -25.47 14.47 -5.38
C THR A 123 -25.34 15.68 -4.43
N THR A 124 -24.45 15.62 -3.44
CA THR A 124 -24.30 16.64 -2.39
C THR A 124 -23.35 17.77 -2.78
N GLY A 125 -22.83 17.77 -4.01
CA GLY A 125 -22.07 18.88 -4.57
C GLY A 125 -20.57 18.86 -4.27
N HIS A 126 -20.03 17.74 -3.76
CA HIS A 126 -18.58 17.56 -3.67
C HIS A 126 -18.02 17.21 -5.07
N PRO A 127 -17.06 17.97 -5.58
CA PRO A 127 -16.44 17.65 -6.86
C PRO A 127 -15.63 16.36 -6.71
N LEU A 128 -15.66 15.53 -7.76
CA LEU A 128 -14.77 14.38 -7.87
C LEU A 128 -13.30 14.83 -7.84
N GLU A 129 -12.45 14.03 -7.23
CA GLU A 129 -11.01 14.26 -7.26
C GLU A 129 -10.49 14.21 -8.70
N ALA A 130 -9.50 15.06 -9.02
CA ALA A 130 -8.99 15.27 -10.37
C ALA A 130 -8.42 14.00 -11.06
N ASN A 131 -8.12 12.96 -10.30
CA ASN A 131 -7.63 11.69 -10.83
C ASN A 131 -8.72 10.62 -10.96
N CYS A 132 -9.99 10.94 -10.73
CA CYS A 132 -11.09 10.00 -10.92
C CYS A 132 -11.48 9.90 -12.38
N ILE A 133 -11.64 8.68 -12.89
CA ILE A 133 -12.12 8.40 -14.25
C ILE A 133 -13.42 7.60 -14.17
N ALA A 134 -14.34 7.92 -15.08
CA ALA A 134 -15.61 7.23 -15.23
C ALA A 134 -15.42 5.87 -15.93
N TYR A 135 -16.04 4.84 -15.40
CA TYR A 135 -16.21 3.53 -16.01
C TYR A 135 -17.70 3.24 -16.13
N THR A 136 -18.20 3.14 -17.35
CA THR A 136 -19.63 2.93 -17.62
C THR A 136 -19.85 1.57 -18.23
N GLN A 137 -20.84 0.84 -17.70
CA GLN A 137 -21.33 -0.39 -18.31
C GLN A 137 -22.83 -0.25 -18.59
N THR A 138 -23.25 -0.82 -19.72
CA THR A 138 -24.66 -0.88 -20.12
C THR A 138 -25.08 -2.33 -20.25
N ILE A 139 -26.16 -2.69 -19.56
CA ILE A 139 -26.79 -4.02 -19.66
C ILE A 139 -28.27 -3.80 -19.99
N GLY A 140 -28.69 -4.24 -21.18
CA GLY A 140 -29.97 -3.86 -21.74
C GLY A 140 -30.05 -2.33 -21.91
N ASP A 141 -31.12 -1.74 -21.40
CA ASP A 141 -31.36 -0.28 -21.48
C ASP A 141 -30.83 0.48 -20.25
N VAL A 142 -30.12 -0.19 -19.35
CA VAL A 142 -29.64 0.42 -18.11
C VAL A 142 -28.14 0.66 -18.20
N SER A 143 -27.73 1.93 -18.12
CA SER A 143 -26.32 2.33 -17.99
C SER A 143 -26.04 2.76 -16.57
N LYS A 144 -24.93 2.26 -15.99
CA LYS A 144 -24.40 2.69 -14.70
C LYS A 144 -22.94 3.09 -14.83
N THR A 145 -22.55 4.09 -14.07
CA THR A 145 -21.19 4.61 -14.04
C THR A 145 -20.64 4.55 -12.62
N VAL A 146 -19.38 4.12 -12.50
CA VAL A 146 -18.59 4.28 -11.28
C VAL A 146 -17.34 5.10 -11.60
N TYR A 147 -16.83 5.78 -10.61
CA TYR A 147 -15.58 6.53 -10.73
C TYR A 147 -14.49 5.84 -9.93
N LYS A 148 -13.30 5.72 -10.52
CA LYS A 148 -12.14 5.09 -9.89
C LYS A 148 -10.92 5.99 -9.94
N PRO A 149 -10.13 6.08 -8.87
CA PRO A 149 -8.90 6.84 -8.89
C PRO A 149 -7.87 6.13 -9.78
N VAL A 150 -7.21 6.87 -10.64
CA VAL A 150 -6.18 6.37 -11.54
C VAL A 150 -4.88 7.11 -11.35
N GLY A 151 -3.78 6.40 -11.58
CA GLY A 151 -2.45 6.96 -11.62
C GLY A 151 -1.84 6.94 -13.02
N LEU A 152 -0.53 7.14 -13.09
CA LEU A 152 0.21 7.19 -14.35
C LEU A 152 0.21 5.84 -15.08
N MET A 153 0.26 4.73 -14.35
CA MET A 153 0.24 3.40 -14.98
C MET A 153 -1.01 3.21 -15.82
N GLN A 154 -2.19 3.52 -15.29
CA GLN A 154 -3.44 3.40 -16.04
C GLN A 154 -3.52 4.41 -17.20
N ARG A 155 -2.99 5.63 -17.02
CA ARG A 155 -3.00 6.66 -18.07
C ARG A 155 -2.08 6.35 -19.26
N TYR A 156 -1.02 5.59 -19.02
CA TYR A 156 -0.01 5.25 -20.00
C TYR A 156 0.00 3.77 -20.40
N LYS A 157 -1.01 2.99 -20.02
CA LYS A 157 -1.09 1.55 -20.25
C LYS A 157 -0.96 1.14 -21.73
N ASP A 158 -1.42 1.99 -22.65
CA ASP A 158 -1.33 1.74 -24.10
C ASP A 158 0.03 2.14 -24.71
N LYS A 159 0.93 2.69 -23.91
CA LYS A 159 2.22 3.24 -24.36
C LYS A 159 3.41 2.65 -23.61
N MET A 160 3.19 2.04 -22.47
CA MET A 160 4.24 1.55 -21.57
C MET A 160 3.89 0.17 -21.04
N TYR A 161 4.92 -0.66 -20.93
CA TYR A 161 4.85 -1.92 -20.21
C TYR A 161 5.41 -1.73 -18.80
N PHE A 162 4.87 -2.47 -17.85
CA PHE A 162 5.23 -2.35 -16.46
C PHE A 162 5.63 -3.70 -15.90
N GLY A 163 6.68 -3.71 -15.10
CA GLY A 163 7.13 -4.86 -14.34
C GLY A 163 7.59 -4.41 -12.96
N ALA A 164 7.78 -5.35 -12.06
CA ALA A 164 8.21 -5.04 -10.71
C ALA A 164 9.34 -5.97 -10.26
N PHE A 165 10.42 -5.36 -9.81
CA PHE A 165 11.43 -5.99 -8.98
C PHE A 165 11.27 -5.54 -7.54
N GLY A 166 11.57 -6.42 -6.62
CA GLY A 166 11.55 -6.10 -5.20
C GLY A 166 12.48 -7.02 -4.43
N TYR A 167 12.71 -6.66 -3.19
CA TYR A 167 13.53 -7.48 -2.32
C TYR A 167 12.81 -8.77 -1.92
N LEU A 168 13.56 -9.84 -1.76
CA LEU A 168 13.08 -11.02 -1.10
C LEU A 168 13.06 -10.74 0.41
N GLN A 169 11.91 -10.93 1.04
CA GLN A 169 11.81 -10.75 2.48
C GLN A 169 12.56 -11.85 3.23
N LEU A 170 12.99 -11.55 4.45
CA LEU A 170 13.61 -12.53 5.31
C LEU A 170 12.54 -13.42 5.95
N GLY A 171 12.84 -14.71 6.10
CA GLY A 171 11.97 -15.61 6.86
C GLY A 171 11.96 -15.26 8.36
N THR A 172 10.96 -15.74 9.07
CA THR A 172 10.75 -15.45 10.51
C THR A 172 11.94 -15.85 11.38
N ALA A 173 12.69 -16.86 10.99
CA ALA A 173 13.92 -17.31 11.70
C ALA A 173 15.07 -16.28 11.62
N ASN A 174 15.01 -15.35 10.68
CA ASN A 174 16.03 -14.31 10.45
C ASN A 174 15.42 -12.89 10.60
N ALA A 175 14.25 -12.76 11.18
CA ALA A 175 13.53 -11.50 11.35
C ALA A 175 14.22 -10.47 12.25
N THR A 176 15.43 -10.74 12.72
CA THR A 176 16.29 -9.80 13.44
C THR A 176 16.94 -8.76 12.53
N ASP A 177 16.66 -8.79 11.23
CA ASP A 177 17.18 -7.83 10.28
C ASP A 177 16.48 -6.48 10.45
N GLY A 178 16.72 -5.86 11.58
CA GLY A 178 16.59 -4.42 11.58
C GLY A 178 15.61 -3.73 12.46
N VAL A 179 14.97 -4.35 13.41
CA VAL A 179 14.19 -3.53 14.36
C VAL A 179 14.98 -3.15 15.61
N ASN A 180 16.02 -3.86 15.99
CA ASN A 180 16.76 -3.59 17.23
C ASN A 180 18.28 -3.85 17.19
N GLY A 181 18.93 -3.77 16.05
CA GLY A 181 20.40 -3.61 15.98
C GLY A 181 21.30 -4.70 16.59
N SER A 182 20.78 -5.87 16.93
CA SER A 182 21.53 -6.88 17.69
C SER A 182 21.47 -8.30 17.09
N GLY A 183 21.26 -8.45 15.80
CA GLY A 183 21.24 -9.76 15.16
C GLY A 183 22.25 -9.89 14.03
N THR A 184 22.73 -11.11 13.78
CA THR A 184 23.54 -11.42 12.60
C THR A 184 22.68 -11.23 11.36
N VAL A 185 22.98 -10.19 10.60
CA VAL A 185 22.29 -9.88 9.35
C VAL A 185 22.57 -10.98 8.33
N ASN A 186 21.57 -11.72 7.92
CA ASN A 186 21.71 -12.67 6.83
C ASN A 186 21.60 -11.93 5.48
N ARG A 187 22.74 -11.49 4.97
CA ARG A 187 22.85 -10.79 3.68
C ARG A 187 22.76 -11.69 2.46
N SER A 188 22.64 -13.00 2.64
CA SER A 188 22.56 -13.94 1.52
C SER A 188 21.34 -13.73 0.60
N LYS A 189 20.39 -12.92 1.04
CA LYS A 189 19.18 -12.53 0.30
C LYS A 189 19.14 -11.04 -0.07
N ASP A 190 20.29 -10.37 -0.08
CA ASP A 190 20.43 -8.97 -0.46
C ASP A 190 20.38 -8.81 -1.97
N GLY A 191 19.46 -9.06 -2.67
CA GLY A 191 19.29 -8.89 -4.12
C GLY A 191 17.86 -8.58 -4.47
N GLY A 192 17.60 -8.35 -5.74
CA GLY A 192 16.27 -8.16 -6.29
C GLY A 192 15.72 -9.44 -6.87
N VAL A 193 14.44 -9.69 -6.71
CA VAL A 193 13.70 -10.75 -7.38
C VAL A 193 12.59 -10.17 -8.24
N LEU A 194 12.29 -10.82 -9.36
CA LEU A 194 11.18 -10.43 -10.23
C LEU A 194 9.87 -10.80 -9.56
N ARG A 195 9.02 -9.79 -9.32
CA ARG A 195 7.69 -9.89 -8.69
C ARG A 195 6.55 -9.83 -9.70
N ALA A 196 6.76 -9.11 -10.80
CA ALA A 196 5.87 -9.07 -11.95
C ALA A 196 6.70 -8.89 -13.23
N PRO A 197 6.56 -9.74 -14.24
CA PRO A 197 7.22 -9.59 -15.54
C PRO A 197 6.77 -8.28 -16.21
N ILE A 198 7.61 -7.75 -17.10
CA ILE A 198 7.27 -6.59 -17.92
C ILE A 198 6.19 -6.96 -18.92
N GLN A 199 5.04 -6.31 -18.83
CA GLN A 199 3.90 -6.52 -19.73
C GLN A 199 2.89 -5.37 -19.62
N THR A 200 1.82 -5.43 -20.43
CA THR A 200 0.69 -4.50 -20.27
C THR A 200 -0.04 -4.78 -18.96
N ILE A 201 -0.66 -3.76 -18.39
CA ILE A 201 -1.47 -3.90 -17.17
C ILE A 201 -2.96 -4.11 -17.44
N ASP A 202 -3.35 -4.36 -18.69
CA ASP A 202 -4.76 -4.54 -19.05
C ASP A 202 -5.39 -5.72 -18.30
N ASN A 203 -4.62 -6.78 -18.07
CA ASN A 203 -5.07 -7.93 -17.29
C ASN A 203 -5.20 -7.64 -15.78
N GLU A 204 -4.57 -6.58 -15.29
CA GLU A 204 -4.59 -6.23 -13.86
C GLU A 204 -5.80 -5.40 -13.43
N ILE A 205 -6.54 -4.87 -14.42
CA ILE A 205 -7.69 -3.99 -14.20
C ILE A 205 -8.93 -4.62 -14.83
N SER A 206 -10.05 -4.55 -14.14
CA SER A 206 -11.34 -4.98 -14.69
C SER A 206 -11.93 -3.91 -15.62
N GLU A 207 -12.94 -4.28 -16.39
CA GLU A 207 -13.71 -3.35 -17.24
C GLU A 207 -14.37 -2.21 -16.45
N THR A 208 -14.56 -2.40 -15.15
CA THR A 208 -15.11 -1.40 -14.24
C THR A 208 -14.04 -0.62 -13.47
N GLY A 209 -12.78 -0.75 -13.86
CA GLY A 209 -11.66 -0.05 -13.25
C GLY A 209 -11.22 -0.56 -11.88
N ALA A 210 -11.81 -1.65 -11.39
CA ALA A 210 -11.36 -2.30 -10.16
C ALA A 210 -10.09 -3.13 -10.41
N PHE A 211 -9.20 -3.19 -9.42
CA PHE A 211 -7.99 -4.01 -9.49
C PHE A 211 -8.32 -5.49 -9.28
N LYS A 212 -7.77 -6.34 -10.13
CA LYS A 212 -7.83 -7.79 -9.92
C LYS A 212 -6.75 -8.21 -8.93
N LEU A 213 -7.10 -9.00 -7.92
CA LEU A 213 -6.15 -9.42 -6.89
C LEU A 213 -5.09 -10.37 -7.42
N ASP A 214 -5.49 -11.31 -8.28
CA ASP A 214 -4.58 -12.28 -8.88
C ASP A 214 -4.79 -12.37 -10.40
N PRO A 215 -4.38 -11.33 -11.15
CA PRO A 215 -4.59 -11.27 -12.60
C PRO A 215 -3.87 -12.38 -13.37
N TYR A 216 -2.86 -13.02 -12.78
CA TYR A 216 -2.05 -14.05 -13.45
C TYR A 216 -2.32 -15.46 -12.95
N GLY A 217 -3.25 -15.66 -12.00
CA GLY A 217 -3.60 -16.99 -11.49
C GLY A 217 -2.46 -17.67 -10.71
N LEU A 218 -1.67 -16.88 -9.99
CA LEU A 218 -0.46 -17.36 -9.28
C LEU A 218 -0.67 -17.55 -7.77
N LYS A 219 -1.91 -17.46 -7.32
CA LYS A 219 -2.27 -17.68 -5.91
C LYS A 219 -1.82 -19.05 -5.43
N ASP A 220 -1.09 -19.08 -4.32
CA ASP A 220 -0.56 -20.30 -3.72
C ASP A 220 -0.64 -20.22 -2.19
N ALA A 221 -1.58 -20.95 -1.61
CA ALA A 221 -1.78 -20.95 -0.16
C ALA A 221 -0.59 -21.54 0.61
N SER A 222 0.17 -22.47 0.03
CA SER A 222 1.33 -23.08 0.67
C SER A 222 2.49 -22.09 0.85
N ARG A 223 2.53 -21.04 0.02
CA ARG A 223 3.52 -19.97 0.03
C ARG A 223 2.92 -18.64 0.51
N SER A 224 1.66 -18.65 0.96
CA SER A 224 0.91 -17.43 1.32
C SER A 224 0.86 -16.38 0.20
N ILE A 225 0.91 -16.80 -1.06
CA ILE A 225 0.74 -15.91 -2.20
C ILE A 225 -0.76 -15.66 -2.38
N VAL A 226 -1.16 -14.40 -2.31
CA VAL A 226 -2.56 -13.97 -2.39
C VAL A 226 -2.82 -12.99 -3.52
N ASP A 227 -1.81 -12.24 -3.92
CA ASP A 227 -1.87 -11.22 -4.95
C ASP A 227 -0.81 -11.46 -6.03
N SER A 228 -1.07 -10.99 -7.24
CA SER A 228 -0.10 -10.92 -8.33
C SER A 228 -0.23 -9.61 -9.10
N GLY A 229 0.72 -9.33 -9.99
CA GLY A 229 0.72 -8.13 -10.83
C GLY A 229 1.48 -6.94 -10.27
N SER A 230 1.82 -6.03 -11.16
CA SER A 230 2.63 -4.84 -10.88
C SER A 230 1.89 -3.84 -10.00
N ILE A 231 0.60 -3.62 -10.26
CA ILE A 231 -0.24 -2.69 -9.50
C ILE A 231 -0.38 -3.17 -8.05
N ASN A 232 -0.73 -4.45 -7.86
CA ASN A 232 -0.89 -5.00 -6.53
C ASN A 232 0.43 -4.99 -5.76
N TYR A 233 1.55 -5.35 -6.42
CA TYR A 233 2.85 -5.32 -5.77
C TYR A 233 3.20 -3.92 -5.28
N LEU A 234 3.09 -2.88 -6.13
CA LEU A 234 3.34 -1.49 -5.73
C LEU A 234 2.47 -1.04 -4.55
N ASN A 235 1.21 -1.43 -4.55
CA ASN A 235 0.26 -0.99 -3.54
C ASN A 235 0.41 -1.72 -2.20
N LYS A 236 0.90 -2.96 -2.17
CA LYS A 236 0.78 -3.82 -1.00
C LYS A 236 2.09 -4.42 -0.48
N PHE A 237 3.25 -4.21 -1.16
CA PHE A 237 4.51 -4.77 -0.65
C PHE A 237 4.75 -4.34 0.81
N GLY A 238 5.32 -5.21 1.61
CA GLY A 238 5.52 -5.00 3.05
C GLY A 238 4.29 -5.23 3.92
N THR A 239 3.10 -5.43 3.32
CA THR A 239 1.85 -5.59 4.08
C THR A 239 1.71 -7.00 4.63
N ALA A 240 1.96 -8.03 3.85
CA ALA A 240 1.82 -9.41 4.30
C ALA A 240 2.95 -9.84 5.24
N SER A 241 4.18 -9.46 4.95
CA SER A 241 5.34 -9.70 5.82
C SER A 241 5.33 -8.82 7.09
N LYS A 242 4.53 -7.73 7.09
CA LYS A 242 4.50 -6.71 8.15
C LYS A 242 5.86 -6.06 8.40
N ALA A 243 6.72 -6.07 7.40
CA ALA A 243 8.08 -5.56 7.46
C ALA A 243 8.52 -5.00 6.11
N TYR A 244 9.46 -4.07 6.17
CA TYR A 244 10.25 -3.64 5.04
C TYR A 244 11.70 -4.05 5.26
N LYS A 245 12.46 -4.24 4.19
CA LYS A 245 13.86 -4.55 4.31
C LYS A 245 14.61 -3.38 4.96
N HIS A 246 15.49 -3.68 5.92
CA HIS A 246 16.22 -2.65 6.67
C HIS A 246 17.40 -2.09 5.87
N PHE A 247 18.11 -2.95 5.17
CA PHE A 247 19.20 -2.56 4.28
C PHE A 247 18.70 -2.60 2.84
N ASP A 248 18.98 -1.56 2.09
CA ASP A 248 18.53 -1.38 0.72
C ASP A 248 19.64 -1.75 -0.28
N PRO A 249 19.79 -3.03 -0.68
CA PRO A 249 20.79 -3.46 -1.65
C PRO A 249 20.36 -3.05 -3.07
N VAL A 250 20.28 -1.73 -3.31
CA VAL A 250 19.75 -1.16 -4.56
C VAL A 250 20.63 -1.53 -5.74
N SER A 251 21.95 -1.55 -5.57
CA SER A 251 22.90 -1.91 -6.65
C SER A 251 22.74 -3.34 -7.10
N GLU A 252 22.55 -4.26 -6.16
CA GLU A 252 22.33 -5.69 -6.44
C GLU A 252 20.98 -5.90 -7.13
N MET A 253 19.94 -5.22 -6.66
CA MET A 253 18.64 -5.28 -7.33
C MET A 253 18.70 -4.68 -8.74
N TYR A 254 19.40 -3.56 -8.92
CA TYR A 254 19.58 -2.95 -10.24
C TYR A 254 20.38 -3.86 -11.20
N ALA A 255 21.39 -4.56 -10.70
CA ALA A 255 22.11 -5.55 -11.48
C ALA A 255 21.20 -6.69 -11.97
N GLU A 256 20.26 -7.15 -11.14
CA GLU A 256 19.28 -8.17 -11.56
C GLU A 256 18.31 -7.61 -12.63
N VAL A 257 17.89 -6.35 -12.52
CA VAL A 257 17.09 -5.68 -13.56
C VAL A 257 17.84 -5.66 -14.89
N ILE A 258 19.14 -5.29 -14.89
CA ILE A 258 19.97 -5.31 -16.10
C ILE A 258 20.07 -6.74 -16.69
N LYS A 259 20.22 -7.76 -15.84
CA LYS A 259 20.26 -9.17 -16.30
C LYS A 259 18.95 -9.57 -16.96
N TYR A 260 17.82 -9.17 -16.40
CA TYR A 260 16.50 -9.40 -16.97
C TYR A 260 16.39 -8.83 -18.38
N PHE A 261 16.75 -7.56 -18.58
CA PHE A 261 16.74 -6.91 -19.90
C PHE A 261 17.77 -7.48 -20.89
N LYS A 262 18.77 -8.21 -20.41
CA LYS A 262 19.73 -8.94 -21.25
C LYS A 262 19.34 -10.40 -21.47
N ASN A 263 18.14 -10.80 -21.10
CA ASN A 263 17.66 -12.18 -21.17
C ASN A 263 18.63 -13.17 -20.50
N LEU A 264 19.21 -12.77 -19.35
CA LEU A 264 20.09 -13.62 -18.55
C LEU A 264 19.29 -14.25 -17.40
N LYS A 265 19.81 -15.32 -16.83
CA LYS A 265 19.19 -15.98 -15.69
C LYS A 265 19.34 -15.16 -14.40
N PRO A 266 18.37 -15.26 -13.46
CA PRO A 266 18.49 -14.65 -12.14
C PRO A 266 19.68 -15.21 -11.36
N THR A 267 20.20 -14.43 -10.41
CA THR A 267 21.22 -14.89 -9.48
C THR A 267 20.62 -15.92 -8.53
N ALA A 268 21.13 -17.16 -8.59
CA ALA A 268 20.55 -18.28 -7.84
C ALA A 268 20.52 -18.04 -6.30
N SER A 269 21.52 -17.35 -5.74
CA SER A 269 21.57 -17.06 -4.31
C SER A 269 20.49 -16.05 -3.85
N TYR A 270 19.90 -15.28 -4.75
CA TYR A 270 18.81 -14.33 -4.44
C TYR A 270 17.43 -14.98 -4.49
N LEU A 271 17.31 -16.16 -5.08
CA LEU A 271 16.03 -16.85 -5.19
C LEU A 271 15.63 -17.50 -3.86
N PRO A 272 14.32 -17.78 -3.67
CA PRO A 272 13.84 -18.52 -2.51
C PRO A 272 14.53 -19.89 -2.39
N PRO A 273 14.78 -20.38 -1.18
CA PRO A 273 15.24 -21.75 -0.96
C PRO A 273 14.16 -22.76 -1.36
N ALA A 274 14.53 -24.04 -1.48
CA ALA A 274 13.61 -25.11 -1.87
C ALA A 274 12.39 -25.25 -0.92
N PHE A 275 12.58 -24.96 0.38
CA PHE A 275 11.53 -24.98 1.40
C PHE A 275 11.50 -23.60 2.09
N PRO A 276 10.91 -22.59 1.45
CA PRO A 276 10.92 -21.24 1.97
C PRO A 276 9.89 -21.08 3.09
N ASP A 277 10.22 -20.21 4.07
CA ASP A 277 9.22 -19.64 4.96
C ASP A 277 8.24 -18.78 4.11
N PRO A 278 6.91 -18.95 4.22
CA PRO A 278 5.93 -18.20 3.47
C PRO A 278 6.08 -16.68 3.56
N VAL A 279 6.61 -16.16 4.67
CA VAL A 279 6.87 -14.71 4.87
C VAL A 279 7.82 -14.15 3.81
N ILE A 280 8.73 -14.96 3.26
CA ILE A 280 9.68 -14.56 2.21
C ILE A 280 8.97 -14.00 0.98
N TYR A 281 7.78 -14.53 0.66
CA TYR A 281 7.02 -14.12 -0.51
C TYR A 281 6.29 -12.78 -0.33
N ASP A 282 6.06 -12.35 0.91
CA ASP A 282 5.31 -11.11 1.19
C ASP A 282 3.94 -11.03 0.48
N GLY A 283 3.30 -12.17 0.29
CA GLY A 283 2.02 -12.27 -0.40
C GLY A 283 2.09 -12.30 -1.93
N PHE A 284 3.30 -12.24 -2.53
CA PHE A 284 3.50 -12.13 -3.97
C PHE A 284 4.38 -13.23 -4.54
N PRO A 285 4.19 -13.60 -5.84
CA PRO A 285 5.05 -14.58 -6.49
C PRO A 285 6.50 -14.08 -6.61
N VAL A 286 7.41 -15.05 -6.75
CA VAL A 286 8.79 -14.84 -7.17
C VAL A 286 9.01 -15.65 -8.43
N PHE A 287 9.33 -14.97 -9.52
CA PHE A 287 9.63 -15.61 -10.79
C PHE A 287 11.09 -16.09 -10.79
N THR A 288 11.26 -17.40 -10.73
CA THR A 288 12.57 -18.06 -10.72
C THR A 288 13.10 -18.36 -12.11
N THR A 289 12.23 -18.35 -13.10
CA THR A 289 12.55 -18.44 -14.53
C THR A 289 12.07 -17.15 -15.18
N TRP A 290 12.96 -16.52 -15.92
CA TRP A 290 12.66 -15.30 -16.63
C TRP A 290 12.45 -15.59 -18.12
N GLU A 291 11.41 -14.98 -18.67
CA GLU A 291 11.17 -14.92 -20.10
C GLU A 291 11.79 -13.65 -20.66
N ASP A 292 12.08 -13.66 -21.96
CA ASP A 292 12.61 -12.49 -22.65
C ASP A 292 11.63 -11.32 -22.52
N PRO A 293 12.04 -10.16 -22.00
CA PRO A 293 11.18 -9.00 -21.87
C PRO A 293 10.96 -8.23 -23.19
N ALA A 294 11.65 -8.62 -24.28
CA ALA A 294 11.58 -7.95 -25.61
C ALA A 294 10.45 -8.46 -26.47
#